data_a098ebddcc91be31944d933d750aee14
#
_entry.id   a098ebddcc91be31944d933d750aee14
#
_cell.length_a   1.000
_cell.length_b   1.000
_cell.length_c   1.000
_cell.angle_alpha   90.00
_cell.angle_beta   90.00
_cell.angle_gamma   90.00
#
_symmetry.space_group_name_H-M   'P 1'
#
loop_
_entity.id
_entity.type
_entity.pdbx_description
1 polymer ?
#
loop_
_entity_poly.entity_id
_entity_poly.type
_entity_poly.pdbx_seq_one_letter_code
_entity_poly.pdbx_strand_id
1 'polypeptide(L)'
;MLLPCIVILGIGLDGVFKGEEVGASIGLIGIVVLWLMLTILLWRSIYTYLHVDKSGVTEKCPFRKSVEYPFSEFVDCGVVVYYDIPLIYLSKHVLTYGQKGGNRQQHDLIKWGEDALQLSYTKKAVRAIRTYAPPELYEMLCRDIERNPYIRKKYK
;
A
#
# COMPACT_ATOMS: atom_id res chain seq x y z
N MET A 1 16.34 -10.96 11.19
CA MET A 1 17.08 -10.61 9.96
C MET A 1 18.19 -9.56 10.13
N LEU A 2 18.24 -8.79 11.23
CA LEU A 2 19.32 -7.81 11.50
C LEU A 2 20.63 -8.46 11.99
N LEU A 3 20.56 -9.60 12.67
CA LEU A 3 21.71 -10.26 13.27
C LEU A 3 22.84 -10.63 12.28
N PRO A 4 22.56 -11.25 11.11
CA PRO A 4 23.61 -11.54 10.14
C PRO A 4 24.25 -10.26 9.56
N CYS A 5 23.50 -9.18 9.39
CA CYS A 5 24.05 -7.91 8.91
C CYS A 5 25.06 -7.30 9.90
N ILE A 6 24.79 -7.40 11.20
CA ILE A 6 25.68 -6.89 12.26
C ILE A 6 26.98 -7.70 12.29
N VAL A 7 26.89 -9.02 12.13
CA VAL A 7 28.06 -9.89 12.10
C VAL A 7 28.95 -9.59 10.87
N ILE A 8 28.35 -9.47 9.68
CA ILE A 8 29.09 -9.18 8.44
C ILE A 8 29.72 -7.79 8.50
N LEU A 9 29.03 -6.81 9.06
CA LEU A 9 29.55 -5.45 9.27
C LEU A 9 30.72 -5.44 10.23
N GLY A 10 30.65 -6.24 11.32
CA GLY A 10 31.75 -6.43 12.28
C GLY A 10 33.00 -7.05 11.63
N ILE A 11 32.82 -8.08 10.82
CA ILE A 11 33.94 -8.74 10.09
C ILE A 11 34.57 -7.76 9.07
N GLY A 12 33.74 -7.02 8.32
CA GLY A 12 34.24 -6.04 7.35
C GLY A 12 35.03 -4.89 8.01
N LEU A 13 34.57 -4.37 9.15
CA LEU A 13 35.25 -3.35 9.90
C LEU A 13 36.59 -3.87 10.49
N ASP A 14 36.60 -5.08 11.06
CA ASP A 14 37.83 -5.68 11.62
C ASP A 14 38.90 -5.86 10.54
N GLY A 15 38.52 -6.31 9.32
CA GLY A 15 39.41 -6.41 8.17
C GLY A 15 40.03 -5.07 7.72
N VAL A 16 39.20 -3.99 7.74
CA VAL A 16 39.71 -2.64 7.43
C VAL A 16 40.71 -2.16 8.49
N PHE A 17 40.44 -2.40 9.77
CA PHE A 17 41.31 -2.00 10.88
C PHE A 17 42.64 -2.77 10.90
N LYS A 18 42.66 -4.04 10.46
CA LYS A 18 43.86 -4.86 10.38
C LYS A 18 44.69 -4.62 9.11
N GLY A 19 44.15 -3.83 8.16
CA GLY A 19 44.82 -3.57 6.89
C GLY A 19 44.91 -4.77 5.93
N GLU A 20 44.18 -5.85 6.26
CA GLU A 20 44.12 -7.06 5.44
C GLU A 20 43.03 -6.91 4.38
N GLU A 21 43.37 -7.11 3.11
CA GLU A 21 42.41 -7.08 1.97
C GLU A 21 41.37 -5.94 2.04
N VAL A 22 41.83 -4.71 2.18
CA VAL A 22 41.02 -3.51 2.33
C VAL A 22 39.92 -3.43 1.25
N GLY A 23 40.19 -3.85 0.02
CA GLY A 23 39.23 -3.87 -1.06
C GLY A 23 38.03 -4.81 -0.82
N ALA A 24 38.29 -6.01 -0.30
CA ALA A 24 37.24 -6.98 0.02
C ALA A 24 36.38 -6.49 1.20
N SER A 25 37.00 -5.89 2.20
CA SER A 25 36.32 -5.34 3.38
C SER A 25 35.41 -4.18 3.02
N ILE A 26 35.84 -3.27 2.15
CA ILE A 26 34.99 -2.17 1.63
C ILE A 26 33.84 -2.73 0.80
N GLY A 27 34.06 -3.76 -0.01
CA GLY A 27 33.02 -4.43 -0.78
C GLY A 27 31.94 -5.03 0.11
N LEU A 28 32.33 -5.72 1.19
CA LEU A 28 31.39 -6.29 2.17
C LEU A 28 30.54 -5.21 2.86
N ILE A 29 31.14 -4.11 3.29
CA ILE A 29 30.43 -2.99 3.89
C ILE A 29 29.42 -2.40 2.90
N GLY A 30 29.82 -2.23 1.62
CA GLY A 30 28.95 -1.74 0.56
C GLY A 30 27.72 -2.62 0.34
N ILE A 31 27.90 -3.94 0.33
CA ILE A 31 26.80 -4.91 0.20
C ILE A 31 25.82 -4.80 1.39
N VAL A 32 26.33 -4.70 2.61
CA VAL A 32 25.48 -4.58 3.81
C VAL A 32 24.68 -3.28 3.80
N VAL A 33 25.31 -2.16 3.44
CA VAL A 33 24.63 -0.85 3.32
C VAL A 33 23.53 -0.93 2.26
N LEU A 34 23.82 -1.49 1.08
CA LEU A 34 22.81 -1.68 0.02
C LEU A 34 21.65 -2.55 0.50
N TRP A 35 21.92 -3.62 1.21
CA TRP A 35 20.91 -4.54 1.76
C TRP A 35 20.04 -3.86 2.82
N LEU A 36 20.62 -3.04 3.68
CA LEU A 36 19.89 -2.24 4.66
C LEU A 36 18.98 -1.21 3.96
N MET A 37 19.47 -0.51 2.94
CA MET A 37 18.65 0.41 2.15
C MET A 37 17.46 -0.29 1.49
N LEU A 38 17.69 -1.44 0.86
CA LEU A 38 16.64 -2.26 0.26
C LEU A 38 15.63 -2.73 1.32
N THR A 39 16.09 -3.15 2.47
CA THR A 39 15.23 -3.58 3.58
C THR A 39 14.35 -2.43 4.08
N ILE A 40 14.90 -1.22 4.23
CA ILE A 40 14.14 -0.03 4.63
C ILE A 40 13.10 0.35 3.58
N LEU A 41 13.44 0.28 2.29
CA LEU A 41 12.51 0.55 1.20
C LEU A 41 11.36 -0.46 1.16
N LEU A 42 11.67 -1.76 1.31
CA LEU A 42 10.67 -2.83 1.39
C LEU A 42 9.79 -2.66 2.63
N TRP A 43 10.38 -2.35 3.76
CA TRP A 43 9.64 -2.12 5.00
C TRP A 43 8.67 -0.96 4.88
N ARG A 44 9.11 0.13 4.24
CA ARG A 44 8.25 1.27 3.93
C ARG A 44 7.03 0.86 3.11
N SER A 45 7.21 0.01 2.08
CA SER A 45 6.12 -0.47 1.23
C SER A 45 5.15 -1.38 1.98
N ILE A 46 5.65 -2.26 2.84
CA ILE A 46 4.83 -3.25 3.58
C ILE A 46 4.04 -2.61 4.72
N TYR A 47 4.61 -1.60 5.40
CA TYR A 47 3.99 -0.99 6.59
C TYR A 47 3.20 0.29 6.30
N THR A 48 3.03 0.66 5.04
CA THR A 48 2.05 1.68 4.69
C THR A 48 0.65 1.11 4.88
N TYR A 49 -0.15 1.73 5.71
CA TYR A 49 -1.53 1.32 5.94
C TYR A 49 -2.48 2.50 5.92
N LEU A 50 -3.71 2.23 5.48
CA LEU A 50 -4.78 3.19 5.45
C LEU A 50 -5.68 2.99 6.67
N HIS A 51 -5.92 4.06 7.39
CA HIS A 51 -6.83 4.12 8.53
C HIS A 51 -8.06 4.92 8.15
N VAL A 52 -9.24 4.39 8.43
CA VAL A 52 -10.52 5.03 8.13
C VAL A 52 -11.16 5.46 9.44
N ASP A 53 -11.44 6.73 9.59
CA ASP A 53 -12.11 7.32 10.75
C ASP A 53 -13.11 8.42 10.36
N LYS A 54 -13.56 9.21 11.33
CA LYS A 54 -14.56 10.27 11.12
C LYS A 54 -14.08 11.41 10.22
N SER A 55 -12.79 11.66 10.17
CA SER A 55 -12.19 12.76 9.37
C SER A 55 -12.02 12.35 7.90
N GLY A 56 -11.91 11.03 7.64
CA GLY A 56 -11.65 10.51 6.31
C GLY A 56 -10.77 9.29 6.32
N VAL A 57 -9.87 9.23 5.35
CA VAL A 57 -8.86 8.17 5.21
C VAL A 57 -7.49 8.76 5.48
N THR A 58 -6.79 8.22 6.46
CA THR A 58 -5.42 8.61 6.79
C THR A 58 -4.43 7.56 6.29
N GLU A 59 -3.51 7.96 5.42
CA GLU A 59 -2.37 7.14 5.03
C GLU A 59 -1.26 7.31 6.07
N LYS A 60 -0.89 6.22 6.71
CA LYS A 60 0.23 6.17 7.67
C LYS A 60 1.36 5.33 7.08
N CYS A 61 2.50 5.96 6.90
CA CYS A 61 3.72 5.33 6.41
C CYS A 61 4.85 5.56 7.41
N PRO A 62 5.64 4.54 7.78
CA PRO A 62 6.83 4.72 8.58
C PRO A 62 7.78 5.75 7.95
N PHE A 63 8.34 6.62 8.78
CA PHE A 63 9.31 7.65 8.37
C PHE A 63 8.77 8.71 7.40
N ARG A 64 7.44 8.83 7.25
CA ARG A 64 6.79 9.89 6.48
C ARG A 64 5.66 10.52 7.29
N LYS A 65 5.41 11.80 7.08
CA LYS A 65 4.25 12.48 7.65
C LYS A 65 2.98 11.81 7.13
N SER A 66 2.02 11.57 8.02
CA SER A 66 0.71 11.04 7.66
C SER A 66 -0.01 12.00 6.69
N VAL A 67 -0.68 11.46 5.70
CA VAL A 67 -1.50 12.21 4.75
C VAL A 67 -2.95 11.90 5.03
N GLU A 68 -3.76 12.93 5.19
CA GLU A 68 -5.19 12.83 5.44
C GLU A 68 -5.98 13.18 4.18
N TYR A 69 -6.95 12.35 3.86
CA TYR A 69 -7.84 12.49 2.72
C TYR A 69 -9.28 12.57 3.25
N PRO A 70 -9.88 13.77 3.34
CA PRO A 70 -11.23 13.90 3.84
C PRO A 70 -12.24 13.24 2.89
N PHE A 71 -13.31 12.67 3.44
CA PHE A 71 -14.35 12.03 2.63
C PHE A 71 -14.99 12.96 1.60
N SER A 72 -15.00 14.26 1.85
CA SER A 72 -15.53 15.28 0.92
C SER A 72 -14.77 15.38 -0.41
N GLU A 73 -13.56 14.85 -0.49
CA GLU A 73 -12.78 14.82 -1.73
C GLU A 73 -13.16 13.64 -2.64
N PHE A 74 -13.86 12.63 -2.11
CA PHE A 74 -14.20 11.44 -2.87
C PHE A 74 -15.61 11.54 -3.46
N VAL A 75 -15.73 11.24 -4.74
CA VAL A 75 -16.99 11.26 -5.49
C VAL A 75 -17.42 9.87 -5.97
N ASP A 76 -16.52 8.88 -5.93
CA ASP A 76 -16.81 7.50 -6.33
C ASP A 76 -16.18 6.52 -5.35
N CYS A 77 -16.90 5.44 -5.05
CA CYS A 77 -16.46 4.37 -4.18
C CYS A 77 -16.97 3.04 -4.72
N GLY A 78 -16.13 2.03 -4.73
CA GLY A 78 -16.53 0.71 -5.21
C GLY A 78 -15.44 -0.33 -5.00
N VAL A 79 -15.48 -1.38 -5.80
CA VAL A 79 -14.53 -2.48 -5.73
C VAL A 79 -13.85 -2.71 -7.07
N VAL A 80 -12.53 -2.84 -7.02
CA VAL A 80 -11.71 -3.31 -8.14
C VAL A 80 -11.12 -4.66 -7.79
N VAL A 81 -10.93 -5.52 -8.80
CA VAL A 81 -10.23 -6.80 -8.64
C VAL A 81 -8.93 -6.70 -9.42
N TYR A 82 -7.81 -6.78 -8.72
CA TYR A 82 -6.48 -6.69 -9.29
C TYR A 82 -5.69 -7.96 -8.95
N TYR A 83 -5.30 -8.75 -9.97
CA TYR A 83 -4.66 -10.07 -9.81
C TYR A 83 -5.38 -10.98 -8.79
N ASP A 84 -6.71 -11.10 -8.93
CA ASP A 84 -7.56 -11.88 -8.02
C ASP A 84 -7.61 -11.39 -6.56
N ILE A 85 -7.09 -10.19 -6.31
CA ILE A 85 -7.17 -9.52 -5.02
C ILE A 85 -8.24 -8.44 -5.11
N PRO A 86 -9.34 -8.55 -4.36
CA PRO A 86 -10.34 -7.50 -4.30
C PRO A 86 -9.84 -6.35 -3.43
N LEU A 87 -9.99 -5.15 -3.94
CA LEU A 87 -9.65 -3.90 -3.26
C LEU A 87 -10.87 -2.97 -3.28
N ILE A 88 -11.09 -2.26 -2.19
CA ILE A 88 -12.02 -1.13 -2.17
C ILE A 88 -11.27 0.08 -2.69
N TYR A 89 -11.87 0.83 -3.59
CA TYR A 89 -11.34 2.12 -4.01
C TYR A 89 -12.21 3.27 -3.53
N LEU A 90 -11.58 4.40 -3.27
CA LEU A 90 -12.18 5.72 -3.05
C LEU A 90 -11.52 6.66 -4.05
N SER A 91 -12.30 7.31 -4.90
CA SER A 91 -11.78 8.12 -6.00
C SER A 91 -12.33 9.55 -5.98
N LYS A 92 -11.49 10.50 -6.34
CA LYS A 92 -11.86 11.90 -6.58
C LYS A 92 -12.59 12.10 -7.91
N HIS A 93 -12.60 11.07 -8.76
CA HIS A 93 -13.26 11.06 -10.06
C HIS A 93 -14.11 9.80 -10.23
N VAL A 94 -15.18 9.90 -11.00
CA VAL A 94 -16.00 8.72 -11.36
C VAL A 94 -15.18 7.79 -12.25
N LEU A 95 -14.96 6.55 -11.79
CA LEU A 95 -14.17 5.58 -12.53
C LEU A 95 -15.04 4.81 -13.54
N THR A 96 -14.55 4.68 -14.76
CA THR A 96 -15.17 3.84 -15.79
C THR A 96 -14.94 2.37 -15.51
N TYR A 97 -15.74 1.48 -16.14
CA TYR A 97 -15.59 0.04 -16.00
C TYR A 97 -14.18 -0.45 -16.33
N GLY A 98 -13.56 0.09 -17.39
CA GLY A 98 -12.18 -0.25 -17.77
C GLY A 98 -11.17 0.11 -16.69
N GLN A 99 -11.33 1.25 -16.05
CA GLN A 99 -10.47 1.73 -14.95
C GLN A 99 -10.66 0.89 -13.68
N LYS A 100 -11.85 0.29 -13.47
CA LYS A 100 -12.14 -0.61 -12.35
C LYS A 100 -11.54 -2.02 -12.49
N GLY A 101 -10.64 -2.22 -13.44
CA GLY A 101 -9.95 -3.50 -13.65
C GLY A 101 -10.46 -4.34 -14.83
N GLY A 102 -11.47 -3.86 -15.56
CA GLY A 102 -11.93 -4.50 -16.81
C GLY A 102 -10.92 -4.36 -17.96
N ASN A 103 -10.09 -3.32 -17.91
CA ASN A 103 -8.99 -3.09 -18.85
C ASN A 103 -7.77 -2.57 -18.07
N ARG A 104 -6.66 -3.34 -18.09
CA ARG A 104 -5.44 -3.03 -17.37
C ARG A 104 -4.85 -1.68 -17.78
N GLN A 105 -4.82 -1.36 -19.08
CA GLN A 105 -4.26 -0.09 -19.56
C GLN A 105 -5.01 1.12 -19.02
N GLN A 106 -6.34 1.06 -18.95
CA GLN A 106 -7.13 2.15 -18.37
C GLN A 106 -7.01 2.23 -16.85
N HIS A 107 -6.83 1.08 -16.19
CA HIS A 107 -6.56 1.04 -14.75
C HIS A 107 -5.21 1.69 -14.41
N ASP A 108 -4.19 1.44 -15.23
CA ASP A 108 -2.85 2.00 -15.02
C ASP A 108 -2.78 3.53 -15.29
N LEU A 109 -3.78 4.11 -15.94
CA LEU A 109 -3.90 5.57 -16.12
C LEU A 109 -4.37 6.32 -14.86
N ILE A 110 -4.87 5.60 -13.86
CA ILE A 110 -5.28 6.21 -12.59
C ILE A 110 -4.02 6.44 -11.74
N LYS A 111 -3.85 7.65 -11.26
CA LYS A 111 -2.81 7.95 -10.27
C LYS A 111 -3.25 7.51 -8.89
N TRP A 112 -2.98 6.24 -8.60
CA TRP A 112 -3.26 5.68 -7.28
C TRP A 112 -2.43 6.40 -6.20
N GLY A 113 -3.08 6.81 -5.11
CA GLY A 113 -2.48 7.60 -4.04
C GLY A 113 -2.66 9.13 -4.21
N GLU A 114 -2.93 9.63 -5.42
CA GLU A 114 -3.25 11.05 -5.66
C GLU A 114 -4.74 11.23 -5.99
N ASP A 115 -5.22 10.53 -7.02
CA ASP A 115 -6.59 10.65 -7.54
C ASP A 115 -7.52 9.61 -6.94
N ALA A 116 -7.00 8.47 -6.52
CA ALA A 116 -7.76 7.40 -5.90
C ALA A 116 -6.93 6.63 -4.87
N LEU A 117 -7.58 6.18 -3.81
CA LEU A 117 -7.01 5.33 -2.78
C LEU A 117 -7.50 3.90 -2.93
N GLN A 118 -6.67 2.95 -2.57
CA GLN A 118 -7.02 1.52 -2.54
C GLN A 118 -6.87 0.95 -1.14
N LEU A 119 -7.95 0.38 -0.62
CA LEU A 119 -7.94 -0.34 0.65
C LEU A 119 -8.15 -1.83 0.39
N SER A 120 -7.50 -2.68 1.18
CA SER A 120 -7.77 -4.12 1.13
C SER A 120 -9.24 -4.40 1.43
N TYR A 121 -9.88 -5.22 0.59
CA TYR A 121 -11.26 -5.64 0.81
C TYR A 121 -11.34 -6.58 2.03
N THR A 122 -11.76 -6.03 3.14
CA THR A 122 -11.96 -6.77 4.40
C THR A 122 -13.31 -6.39 5.01
N LYS A 123 -13.90 -7.30 5.79
CA LYS A 123 -15.12 -6.99 6.58
C LYS A 123 -14.93 -5.78 7.49
N LYS A 124 -13.71 -5.59 8.00
CA LYS A 124 -13.36 -4.44 8.85
C LYS A 124 -13.37 -3.13 8.06
N ALA A 125 -12.78 -3.12 6.85
CA ALA A 125 -12.76 -1.94 5.98
C ALA A 125 -14.18 -1.54 5.53
N VAL A 126 -14.98 -2.51 5.08
CA VAL A 126 -16.40 -2.27 4.72
C VAL A 126 -17.20 -1.70 5.90
N ARG A 127 -17.01 -2.25 7.11
CA ARG A 127 -17.65 -1.73 8.32
C ARG A 127 -17.20 -0.32 8.66
N ALA A 128 -15.91 -0.01 8.52
CA ALA A 128 -15.40 1.33 8.79
C ALA A 128 -15.98 2.36 7.80
N ILE A 129 -16.05 2.04 6.50
CA ILE A 129 -16.69 2.90 5.50
C ILE A 129 -18.17 3.09 5.83
N ARG A 130 -18.90 2.02 6.17
CA ARG A 130 -20.30 2.11 6.60
C ARG A 130 -20.50 3.06 7.79
N THR A 131 -19.56 3.07 8.73
CA THR A 131 -19.69 3.82 9.98
C THR A 131 -19.31 5.28 9.83
N TYR A 132 -18.33 5.59 8.99
CA TYR A 132 -17.69 6.91 8.95
C TYR A 132 -17.85 7.66 7.64
N ALA A 133 -17.99 6.95 6.51
CA ALA A 133 -18.16 7.61 5.21
C ALA A 133 -19.60 8.16 5.03
N PRO A 134 -19.79 9.16 4.16
CA PRO A 134 -21.10 9.60 3.71
C PRO A 134 -21.95 8.43 3.17
N PRO A 135 -23.27 8.44 3.41
CA PRO A 135 -24.17 7.37 2.98
C PRO A 135 -24.06 7.06 1.49
N GLU A 136 -23.88 8.08 0.66
CA GLU A 136 -23.80 7.97 -0.79
C GLU A 136 -22.61 7.11 -1.23
N LEU A 137 -21.46 7.29 -0.61
CA LEU A 137 -20.25 6.50 -0.89
C LEU A 137 -20.44 5.04 -0.48
N TYR A 138 -21.07 4.81 0.66
CA TYR A 138 -21.37 3.45 1.11
C TYR A 138 -22.38 2.74 0.21
N GLU A 139 -23.42 3.45 -0.27
CA GLU A 139 -24.38 2.90 -1.22
C GLU A 139 -23.74 2.54 -2.57
N MET A 140 -22.81 3.37 -3.07
CA MET A 140 -22.03 3.07 -4.25
C MET A 140 -21.22 1.78 -4.06
N LEU A 141 -20.54 1.66 -2.91
CA LEU A 141 -19.79 0.47 -2.56
C LEU A 141 -20.68 -0.78 -2.52
N CYS A 142 -21.85 -0.70 -1.90
CA CYS A 142 -22.80 -1.83 -1.84
C CYS A 142 -23.26 -2.26 -3.23
N ARG A 143 -23.64 -1.31 -4.09
CA ARG A 143 -24.05 -1.60 -5.47
C ARG A 143 -22.94 -2.28 -6.27
N ASP A 144 -21.70 -1.85 -6.09
CA ASP A 144 -20.55 -2.44 -6.80
C ASP A 144 -20.24 -3.87 -6.27
N ILE A 145 -20.36 -4.10 -4.97
CA ILE A 145 -20.22 -5.43 -4.35
C ILE A 145 -21.29 -6.41 -4.92
N GLU A 146 -22.55 -5.96 -5.00
CA GLU A 146 -23.65 -6.79 -5.52
C GLU A 146 -23.47 -7.14 -7.00
N ARG A 147 -22.95 -6.20 -7.78
CA ARG A 147 -22.69 -6.39 -9.22
C ARG A 147 -21.46 -7.24 -9.52
N ASN A 148 -20.54 -7.38 -8.58
CA ASN A 148 -19.30 -8.10 -8.78
C ASN A 148 -19.45 -9.60 -8.43
N PRO A 149 -19.54 -10.52 -9.40
CA PRO A 149 -19.77 -11.95 -9.17
C PRO A 149 -18.62 -12.61 -8.41
N TYR A 150 -17.38 -12.12 -8.59
CA TYR A 150 -16.20 -12.63 -7.90
C TYR A 150 -16.28 -12.41 -6.39
N ILE A 151 -16.63 -11.20 -5.97
CA ILE A 151 -16.76 -10.86 -4.55
C ILE A 151 -17.92 -11.60 -3.93
N ARG A 152 -19.05 -11.67 -4.62
CA ARG A 152 -20.24 -12.36 -4.16
C ARG A 152 -20.00 -13.86 -3.92
N LYS A 153 -19.13 -14.50 -4.72
CA LYS A 153 -18.80 -15.91 -4.58
C LYS A 153 -17.80 -16.18 -3.45
N LYS A 154 -16.84 -15.31 -3.24
CA LYS A 154 -15.69 -15.54 -2.34
C LYS A 154 -15.93 -15.02 -0.90
N TYR A 155 -16.82 -14.06 -0.73
CA TYR A 155 -16.99 -13.35 0.56
C TYR A 155 -18.42 -13.39 1.13
N LYS A 156 -19.29 -14.25 0.57
CA LYS A 156 -20.51 -14.68 1.20
C LYS A 156 -20.19 -15.69 2.29
#